data_459e776c46d64166f8c5b6af42706083
#
_entry.id   459e776c46d64166f8c5b6af42706083
#
_cell.length_a   1.000
_cell.length_b   1.000
_cell.length_c   1.000
_cell.angle_alpha   90.00
_cell.angle_beta   90.00
_cell.angle_gamma   90.00
#
_symmetry.space_group_name_H-M   'P 1'
#
loop_
_entity.id
_entity.type
_entity.pdbx_description
1 polymer ?
#
loop_
_entity_poly.entity_id
_entity_poly.type
_entity_poly.pdbx_seq_one_letter_code
_entity_poly.pdbx_strand_id
1 'polypeptide(L)'
;MLCPEHTRTERLASKVLGYCGSCLSEKKDLISEALLTHRKLRSTNGLVGLVARDGKVVCDGCGNHCRLSEGEIGFCGLRHASGSSIIENFPGQAIVSWYYDPIPTNCTSDWICAVTRKRELHTPRERQNNLAVFYGSCNSDCLYCQNVSHKELTVAGRPLMTPEELANVVDAKTACVCYFGGDPGCNAEHSLSTSAHIHEKWKIPICYETNGNFSRKYLERIAEVVLQSHGTLKFDLKAFNSNLYLALTGVSNKTVLSNFRHLAKIGRAREHEFLVASILLVPGYIGISETKRICRFIAECDVTIPTVLLGFYPHNYMLDLPRTSRNHAHECRKVAEAEGLVNVRIGNIGLLSQEEYNVE
;
A
#
# COMPACT_ATOMS: atom_id res chain seq x y z
N MET A 1 -19.42 9.59 -12.35
CA MET A 1 -20.55 9.32 -13.30
C MET A 1 -21.25 8.01 -12.94
N LEU A 2 -22.42 7.72 -13.52
CA LEU A 2 -23.04 6.40 -13.38
C LEU A 2 -22.42 5.41 -14.39
N CYS A 3 -22.31 4.14 -14.00
CA CYS A 3 -21.84 3.07 -14.87
C CYS A 3 -22.84 2.83 -16.02
N PRO A 4 -22.43 2.81 -17.28
CA PRO A 4 -23.33 2.65 -18.42
C PRO A 4 -24.10 1.31 -18.42
N GLU A 5 -23.50 0.25 -17.86
CA GLU A 5 -24.10 -1.07 -17.75
C GLU A 5 -25.05 -1.22 -16.53
N HIS A 6 -25.01 -0.27 -15.59
CA HIS A 6 -25.74 -0.34 -14.32
C HIS A 6 -26.50 0.96 -14.02
N THR A 7 -27.05 1.61 -15.02
CA THR A 7 -27.80 2.88 -14.87
C THR A 7 -29.03 2.72 -14.01
N ARG A 8 -29.76 1.59 -14.09
CA ARG A 8 -30.96 1.32 -13.28
C ARG A 8 -30.65 1.13 -11.80
N THR A 9 -29.46 0.67 -11.45
CA THR A 9 -29.00 0.46 -10.07
C THR A 9 -28.10 1.57 -9.57
N GLU A 10 -27.93 2.63 -10.38
CA GLU A 10 -27.17 3.85 -10.07
C GLU A 10 -25.75 3.58 -9.51
N ARG A 11 -25.08 2.53 -10.02
CA ARG A 11 -23.71 2.25 -9.60
C ARG A 11 -22.76 3.31 -10.11
N LEU A 12 -21.87 3.78 -9.23
CA LEU A 12 -20.87 4.78 -9.56
C LEU A 12 -19.74 4.20 -10.41
N ALA A 13 -19.21 5.01 -11.31
CA ALA A 13 -17.99 4.74 -12.05
C ALA A 13 -17.19 6.04 -12.21
N SER A 14 -15.87 5.97 -12.17
CA SER A 14 -15.00 7.08 -12.50
C SER A 14 -14.83 7.18 -14.02
N LYS A 15 -14.73 8.40 -14.54
CA LYS A 15 -14.47 8.69 -15.97
C LYS A 15 -13.17 8.04 -16.45
N VAL A 16 -12.19 7.87 -15.57
CA VAL A 16 -10.89 7.30 -15.94
C VAL A 16 -10.97 5.82 -16.34
N LEU A 17 -11.93 5.06 -15.78
CA LEU A 17 -12.15 3.64 -16.11
C LEU A 17 -13.44 3.40 -16.90
N GLY A 18 -14.42 4.31 -16.86
CA GLY A 18 -15.67 4.23 -17.58
C GLY A 18 -16.71 3.25 -16.99
N TYR A 19 -16.31 2.28 -16.20
CA TYR A 19 -17.13 1.18 -15.69
C TYR A 19 -16.98 1.02 -14.17
N CYS A 20 -18.01 0.47 -13.52
CA CYS A 20 -17.99 0.15 -12.09
C CYS A 20 -17.18 -1.11 -11.78
N GLY A 21 -16.93 -1.34 -10.48
CA GLY A 21 -16.13 -2.48 -9.99
C GLY A 21 -16.68 -3.84 -10.39
N SER A 22 -18.00 -4.02 -10.45
CA SER A 22 -18.63 -5.28 -10.89
C SER A 22 -18.32 -5.58 -12.36
N CYS A 23 -18.50 -4.61 -13.25
CA CYS A 23 -18.16 -4.78 -14.67
C CYS A 23 -16.68 -5.14 -14.86
N LEU A 24 -15.78 -4.42 -14.18
CA LEU A 24 -14.34 -4.68 -14.25
C LEU A 24 -13.95 -6.04 -13.66
N SER A 25 -14.71 -6.52 -12.67
CA SER A 25 -14.47 -7.85 -12.08
C SER A 25 -14.83 -9.00 -13.02
N GLU A 26 -15.83 -8.83 -13.88
CA GLU A 26 -16.43 -9.88 -14.69
C GLU A 26 -15.98 -9.86 -16.15
N LYS A 27 -15.79 -8.68 -16.74
CA LYS A 27 -15.53 -8.50 -18.18
C LYS A 27 -14.03 -8.33 -18.46
N LYS A 28 -13.39 -9.36 -19.01
CA LYS A 28 -11.94 -9.35 -19.29
C LYS A 28 -11.50 -8.29 -20.31
N ASP A 29 -12.33 -7.98 -21.28
CA ASP A 29 -12.03 -7.00 -22.33
C ASP A 29 -11.79 -5.60 -21.72
N LEU A 30 -12.59 -5.23 -20.69
CA LEU A 30 -12.44 -3.96 -19.98
C LEU A 30 -11.11 -3.84 -19.24
N ILE A 31 -10.47 -4.95 -18.90
CA ILE A 31 -9.15 -4.95 -18.26
C ILE A 31 -8.06 -4.52 -19.24
N SER A 32 -8.17 -4.92 -20.48
CA SER A 32 -7.25 -4.46 -21.53
C SER A 32 -7.34 -2.95 -21.73
N GLU A 33 -8.54 -2.38 -21.71
CA GLU A 33 -8.77 -0.93 -21.79
C GLU A 33 -8.23 -0.20 -20.55
N ALA A 34 -8.47 -0.76 -19.36
CA ALA A 34 -7.92 -0.21 -18.11
C ALA A 34 -6.38 -0.19 -18.12
N LEU A 35 -5.73 -1.25 -18.61
CA LEU A 35 -4.27 -1.29 -18.76
C LEU A 35 -3.75 -0.28 -19.79
N LEU A 36 -4.46 -0.07 -20.89
CA LEU A 36 -4.11 0.99 -21.85
C LEU A 36 -4.23 2.37 -21.21
N THR A 37 -5.23 2.59 -20.37
CA THR A 37 -5.38 3.82 -19.57
C THR A 37 -4.19 4.02 -18.63
N HIS A 38 -3.80 3.01 -17.84
CA HIS A 38 -2.58 3.06 -17.01
C HIS A 38 -1.34 3.39 -17.84
N ARG A 39 -1.15 2.69 -18.98
CA ARG A 39 -0.03 2.92 -19.88
C ARG A 39 0.04 4.38 -20.33
N LYS A 40 -1.08 4.93 -20.80
CA LYS A 40 -1.16 6.33 -21.24
C LYS A 40 -0.83 7.31 -20.13
N LEU A 41 -1.49 7.16 -18.97
CA LEU A 41 -1.31 8.06 -17.83
C LEU A 41 0.13 8.05 -17.29
N ARG A 42 0.74 6.88 -17.17
CA ARG A 42 2.13 6.75 -16.72
C ARG A 42 3.11 7.34 -17.73
N SER A 43 2.95 7.01 -19.02
CA SER A 43 3.82 7.56 -20.08
C SER A 43 3.74 9.07 -20.19
N THR A 44 2.55 9.67 -20.00
CA THR A 44 2.37 11.12 -19.94
C THR A 44 3.14 11.76 -18.77
N ASN A 45 3.33 11.03 -17.68
CA ASN A 45 4.14 11.47 -16.53
C ASN A 45 5.61 11.05 -16.63
N GLY A 46 6.10 10.59 -17.77
CA GLY A 46 7.49 10.17 -17.96
C GLY A 46 7.86 8.85 -17.28
N LEU A 47 6.88 8.06 -16.86
CA LEU A 47 7.07 6.77 -16.19
C LEU A 47 6.91 5.59 -17.15
N VAL A 48 7.52 4.44 -16.82
CA VAL A 48 7.31 3.19 -17.55
C VAL A 48 5.82 2.81 -17.53
N GLY A 49 5.22 2.62 -18.70
CA GLY A 49 3.77 2.50 -18.85
C GLY A 49 3.16 1.23 -18.23
N LEU A 50 3.76 0.08 -18.46
CA LEU A 50 3.30 -1.23 -17.98
C LEU A 50 4.48 -2.07 -17.45
N VAL A 51 4.14 -3.11 -16.66
CA VAL A 51 5.12 -4.09 -16.20
C VAL A 51 5.61 -4.91 -17.40
N ALA A 52 6.90 -4.85 -17.69
CA ALA A 52 7.53 -5.63 -18.77
C ALA A 52 7.42 -7.13 -18.50
N ARG A 53 7.07 -7.91 -19.56
CA ARG A 53 6.82 -9.37 -19.47
C ARG A 53 7.61 -10.20 -20.45
N ASP A 54 8.18 -9.61 -21.49
CA ASP A 54 8.73 -10.33 -22.65
C ASP A 54 10.27 -10.39 -22.67
N GLY A 55 10.96 -9.62 -21.82
CA GLY A 55 12.42 -9.62 -21.71
C GLY A 55 12.99 -10.87 -21.07
N LYS A 56 14.27 -11.10 -21.24
CA LYS A 56 15.00 -12.26 -20.72
C LYS A 56 15.52 -12.10 -19.30
N VAL A 57 15.82 -10.86 -18.88
CA VAL A 57 16.41 -10.58 -17.57
C VAL A 57 15.30 -10.30 -16.56
N VAL A 58 15.24 -11.11 -15.51
CA VAL A 58 14.20 -10.98 -14.46
C VAL A 58 14.68 -10.08 -13.36
N CYS A 59 13.92 -9.01 -13.08
CA CYS A 59 14.14 -8.16 -11.93
C CYS A 59 13.43 -8.75 -10.70
N ASP A 60 14.19 -9.11 -9.68
CA ASP A 60 13.70 -9.67 -8.42
C ASP A 60 13.69 -8.63 -7.27
N GLY A 61 13.64 -7.35 -7.61
CA GLY A 61 13.60 -6.25 -6.63
C GLY A 61 12.25 -6.10 -5.91
N CYS A 62 11.14 -6.54 -6.53
CA CYS A 62 9.81 -6.54 -5.94
C CYS A 62 8.94 -7.65 -6.57
N GLY A 63 7.69 -7.79 -6.09
CA GLY A 63 6.77 -8.82 -6.55
C GLY A 63 6.22 -8.65 -7.97
N ASN A 64 6.56 -7.58 -8.69
CA ASN A 64 6.22 -7.44 -10.11
C ASN A 64 7.05 -8.37 -11.01
N HIS A 65 8.27 -8.75 -10.60
CA HIS A 65 9.17 -9.61 -11.37
C HIS A 65 9.24 -9.20 -12.85
N CYS A 66 9.56 -7.91 -13.11
CA CYS A 66 9.68 -7.38 -14.46
C CYS A 66 10.66 -8.22 -15.27
N ARG A 67 10.27 -8.62 -16.49
CA ARG A 67 11.13 -9.29 -17.44
C ARG A 67 11.62 -8.27 -18.46
N LEU A 68 12.89 -7.86 -18.32
CA LEU A 68 13.45 -6.74 -19.04
C LEU A 68 14.30 -7.19 -20.22
N SER A 69 14.21 -6.46 -21.31
CA SER A 69 15.13 -6.50 -22.44
C SER A 69 16.34 -5.62 -22.16
N GLU A 70 17.42 -5.73 -22.97
CA GLU A 70 18.60 -4.88 -22.84
C GLU A 70 18.23 -3.39 -22.81
N GLY A 71 18.75 -2.67 -21.82
CA GLY A 71 18.49 -1.25 -21.59
C GLY A 71 17.08 -0.91 -21.08
N GLU A 72 16.16 -1.89 -21.00
CA GLU A 72 14.78 -1.63 -20.56
C GLU A 72 14.72 -1.34 -19.07
N ILE A 73 13.93 -0.32 -18.70
CA ILE A 73 13.73 0.10 -17.31
C ILE A 73 12.53 -0.62 -16.72
N GLY A 74 12.68 -1.09 -15.47
CA GLY A 74 11.60 -1.73 -14.72
C GLY A 74 10.48 -0.75 -14.35
N PHE A 75 9.28 -1.30 -14.08
CA PHE A 75 8.06 -0.53 -13.81
C PHE A 75 8.21 0.55 -12.72
N CYS A 76 9.00 0.29 -11.68
CA CYS A 76 9.26 1.26 -10.60
C CYS A 76 10.24 2.39 -10.98
N GLY A 77 10.93 2.31 -12.12
CA GLY A 77 11.90 3.32 -12.56
C GLY A 77 13.28 3.23 -11.89
N LEU A 78 13.51 2.29 -10.96
CA LEU A 78 14.73 2.23 -10.14
C LEU A 78 15.81 1.30 -10.68
N ARG A 79 15.50 0.45 -11.65
CA ARG A 79 16.39 -0.59 -12.17
C ARG A 79 16.23 -0.75 -13.66
N HIS A 80 17.29 -1.13 -14.33
CA HIS A 80 17.28 -1.49 -15.77
C HIS A 80 18.08 -2.77 -16.01
N ALA A 81 17.86 -3.41 -17.16
CA ALA A 81 18.66 -4.54 -17.59
C ALA A 81 19.91 -4.07 -18.32
N SER A 82 21.07 -4.70 -18.02
CA SER A 82 22.32 -4.54 -18.76
C SER A 82 23.02 -5.89 -18.86
N GLY A 83 23.19 -6.38 -20.08
CA GLY A 83 23.63 -7.75 -20.32
C GLY A 83 22.66 -8.77 -19.73
N SER A 84 23.16 -9.65 -18.88
CA SER A 84 22.37 -10.63 -18.13
C SER A 84 21.98 -10.18 -16.72
N SER A 85 22.25 -8.93 -16.35
CA SER A 85 22.13 -8.43 -14.98
C SER A 85 21.09 -7.30 -14.85
N ILE A 86 20.59 -7.14 -13.64
CA ILE A 86 19.79 -5.98 -13.24
C ILE A 86 20.70 -4.97 -12.54
N ILE A 87 20.71 -3.75 -13.03
CA ILE A 87 21.50 -2.64 -12.51
C ILE A 87 20.57 -1.65 -11.81
N GLU A 88 20.97 -1.17 -10.64
CA GLU A 88 20.28 -0.11 -9.92
C GLU A 88 20.67 1.26 -10.48
N ASN A 89 19.67 2.14 -10.66
CA ASN A 89 19.90 3.50 -11.16
C ASN A 89 20.53 4.40 -10.07
N PHE A 90 20.35 4.04 -8.80
CA PHE A 90 20.85 4.79 -7.63
C PHE A 90 21.54 3.82 -6.65
N PRO A 91 22.74 3.28 -6.99
CA PRO A 91 23.40 2.29 -6.15
C PRO A 91 23.68 2.82 -4.75
N GLY A 92 23.27 2.09 -3.72
CA GLY A 92 23.48 2.47 -2.32
C GLY A 92 22.64 3.65 -1.82
N GLN A 93 21.75 4.20 -2.65
CA GLN A 93 20.87 5.33 -2.30
C GLN A 93 19.42 5.04 -2.69
N ALA A 94 18.50 5.81 -2.14
CA ALA A 94 17.11 5.82 -2.59
C ALA A 94 16.60 7.26 -2.72
N ILE A 95 15.58 7.43 -3.56
CA ILE A 95 14.82 8.68 -3.62
C ILE A 95 13.95 8.71 -2.39
N VAL A 96 14.21 9.61 -1.43
CA VAL A 96 13.55 9.64 -0.11
C VAL A 96 13.23 11.06 0.31
N SER A 97 12.01 11.27 0.78
CA SER A 97 11.63 12.41 1.60
C SER A 97 11.09 11.91 2.95
N TRP A 98 11.13 12.78 3.97
CA TRP A 98 10.68 12.42 5.30
C TRP A 98 10.21 13.65 6.07
N TYR A 99 9.42 13.42 7.12
CA TYR A 99 9.08 14.45 8.11
C TYR A 99 8.78 13.81 9.47
N TYR A 100 8.83 14.60 10.52
CA TYR A 100 8.35 14.17 11.83
C TYR A 100 6.85 14.41 11.93
N ASP A 101 6.11 13.32 12.15
CA ASP A 101 4.66 13.35 12.29
C ASP A 101 4.27 13.19 13.77
N PRO A 102 3.65 14.22 14.40
CA PRO A 102 3.26 14.14 15.81
C PRO A 102 2.29 12.99 16.09
N ILE A 103 2.51 12.25 17.17
CA ILE A 103 1.64 11.15 17.59
C ILE A 103 0.53 11.68 18.52
N PRO A 104 -0.75 11.31 18.35
CA PRO A 104 -1.29 10.36 17.35
C PRO A 104 -1.27 10.93 15.94
N THR A 105 -0.86 10.10 14.99
CA THR A 105 -0.59 10.49 13.61
C THR A 105 -1.65 9.93 12.67
N ASN A 106 -1.44 10.11 11.36
CA ASN A 106 -2.18 9.44 10.29
C ASN A 106 -1.94 7.92 10.23
N CYS A 107 -1.20 7.34 11.16
CA CYS A 107 -0.93 5.92 11.25
C CYS A 107 -2.21 5.10 11.45
N THR A 108 -2.45 4.17 10.55
CA THR A 108 -3.64 3.30 10.60
C THR A 108 -3.54 2.20 11.66
N SER A 109 -2.35 2.01 12.24
CA SER A 109 -2.09 1.01 13.29
C SER A 109 -2.02 1.64 14.71
N ASP A 110 -2.28 2.93 14.88
CA ASP A 110 -2.14 3.65 16.14
C ASP A 110 -2.90 2.99 17.31
N TRP A 111 -4.08 2.46 17.05
CA TRP A 111 -4.97 1.85 18.05
C TRP A 111 -4.53 0.48 18.57
N ILE A 112 -3.54 -0.16 17.92
CA ILE A 112 -3.04 -1.49 18.30
C ILE A 112 -1.53 -1.56 18.49
N CYS A 113 -0.79 -0.53 18.06
CA CYS A 113 0.67 -0.59 18.04
C CYS A 113 1.29 -0.49 19.44
N ALA A 114 2.50 -1.04 19.58
CA ALA A 114 3.24 -1.04 20.84
C ALA A 114 3.52 0.38 21.38
N VAL A 115 3.69 1.38 20.51
CA VAL A 115 3.95 2.77 20.92
C VAL A 115 2.75 3.36 21.64
N THR A 116 1.55 3.23 21.06
CA THR A 116 0.33 3.77 21.67
C THR A 116 -0.04 3.02 22.94
N ARG A 117 0.02 1.70 22.95
CA ARG A 117 -0.24 0.89 24.14
C ARG A 117 0.72 1.22 25.32
N LYS A 118 2.00 1.46 25.04
CA LYS A 118 2.95 1.92 26.05
C LYS A 118 2.65 3.33 26.56
N ARG A 119 2.12 4.22 25.73
CA ARG A 119 1.68 5.59 26.15
C ARG A 119 0.55 5.55 27.17
N GLU A 120 -0.39 4.66 27.01
CA GLU A 120 -1.46 4.42 27.99
C GLU A 120 -0.92 3.85 29.28
N LEU A 121 0.21 3.14 29.24
CA LEU A 121 0.76 2.42 30.36
C LEU A 121 1.93 3.10 31.09
N HIS A 122 2.75 4.00 30.56
CA HIS A 122 3.91 4.65 31.25
C HIS A 122 5.00 5.22 30.31
N THR A 123 4.73 5.82 29.17
CA THR A 123 5.82 6.38 28.38
C THR A 123 6.17 7.82 28.79
N PRO A 124 7.48 8.15 28.87
CA PRO A 124 7.90 9.52 29.05
C PRO A 124 7.31 10.40 27.95
N ARG A 125 6.84 11.60 28.31
CA ARG A 125 6.32 12.63 27.38
C ARG A 125 7.35 13.09 26.32
N GLU A 126 8.52 12.47 26.27
CA GLU A 126 9.68 12.88 25.50
C GLU A 126 9.66 12.36 24.04
N ARG A 127 9.08 11.18 23.78
CA ARG A 127 9.01 10.61 22.41
C ARG A 127 7.63 10.86 21.83
N GLN A 128 7.54 11.83 20.92
CA GLN A 128 6.27 12.39 20.47
C GLN A 128 6.04 12.25 18.95
N ASN A 129 7.06 11.87 18.18
CA ASN A 129 6.99 11.87 16.74
C ASN A 129 7.18 10.46 16.15
N ASN A 130 6.44 10.19 15.10
CA ASN A 130 6.79 9.18 14.12
C ASN A 130 7.72 9.81 13.09
N LEU A 131 8.83 9.16 12.74
CA LEU A 131 9.58 9.50 11.54
C LEU A 131 8.86 8.87 10.34
N ALA A 132 8.15 9.70 9.59
CA ALA A 132 7.42 9.31 8.40
C ALA A 132 8.34 9.35 7.17
N VAL A 133 8.63 8.18 6.57
CA VAL A 133 9.54 8.04 5.43
C VAL A 133 8.77 7.79 4.15
N PHE A 134 8.94 8.66 3.16
CA PHE A 134 8.30 8.58 1.85
C PHE A 134 9.32 8.24 0.76
N TYR A 135 9.15 7.07 0.15
CA TYR A 135 9.95 6.71 -1.02
C TYR A 135 9.42 7.37 -2.30
N GLY A 136 10.34 7.88 -3.13
CA GLY A 136 10.02 8.53 -4.39
C GLY A 136 9.74 7.57 -5.55
N SER A 137 9.31 6.33 -5.27
CA SER A 137 9.00 5.34 -6.30
C SER A 137 7.97 4.33 -5.77
N CYS A 138 7.19 3.74 -6.67
CA CYS A 138 6.17 2.74 -6.34
C CYS A 138 6.14 1.62 -7.38
N ASN A 139 5.85 0.39 -6.93
CA ASN A 139 5.65 -0.76 -7.79
C ASN A 139 4.16 -1.02 -8.13
N SER A 140 3.30 -0.03 -7.88
CA SER A 140 1.88 0.03 -8.27
C SER A 140 1.56 1.37 -8.91
N ASP A 141 0.40 1.48 -9.58
CA ASP A 141 -0.12 2.73 -10.16
C ASP A 141 -1.59 2.95 -9.78
N CYS A 142 -1.85 3.08 -8.49
CA CYS A 142 -3.22 3.26 -8.01
C CYS A 142 -3.83 4.54 -8.56
N LEU A 143 -4.96 4.43 -9.29
CA LEU A 143 -5.65 5.58 -9.91
C LEU A 143 -6.17 6.60 -8.87
N TYR A 144 -6.30 6.19 -7.63
CA TYR A 144 -6.73 7.01 -6.47
C TYR A 144 -5.60 7.33 -5.48
N CYS A 145 -4.34 7.19 -5.89
CA CYS A 145 -3.20 7.37 -4.99
C CYS A 145 -3.19 8.76 -4.36
N GLN A 146 -3.06 8.83 -3.04
CA GLN A 146 -2.96 10.10 -2.30
C GLN A 146 -1.51 10.60 -2.19
N ASN A 147 -0.53 9.70 -2.31
CA ASN A 147 0.89 10.00 -2.27
C ASN A 147 1.48 10.16 -3.68
N VAL A 148 0.85 10.99 -4.53
CA VAL A 148 1.19 11.09 -5.96
C VAL A 148 2.56 11.69 -6.24
N SER A 149 3.14 12.42 -5.29
CA SER A 149 4.46 13.04 -5.40
C SER A 149 5.59 12.05 -5.78
N HIS A 150 5.43 10.78 -5.44
CA HIS A 150 6.39 9.75 -5.84
C HIS A 150 6.58 9.68 -7.37
N LYS A 151 5.57 10.05 -8.17
CA LYS A 151 5.65 10.02 -9.64
C LYS A 151 6.67 11.05 -10.14
N GLU A 152 6.55 12.28 -9.65
CA GLU A 152 7.47 13.37 -9.97
C GLU A 152 8.89 13.10 -9.43
N LEU A 153 8.98 12.59 -8.19
CA LEU A 153 10.26 12.24 -7.57
C LEU A 153 10.97 11.12 -8.33
N THR A 154 10.24 10.09 -8.80
CA THR A 154 10.82 9.03 -9.64
C THR A 154 11.47 9.59 -10.90
N VAL A 155 10.77 10.49 -11.60
CA VAL A 155 11.26 11.12 -12.84
C VAL A 155 12.43 12.05 -12.55
N ALA A 156 12.35 12.82 -11.48
CA ALA A 156 13.43 13.76 -11.08
C ALA A 156 14.68 13.02 -10.57
N GLY A 157 14.56 11.79 -10.07
CA GLY A 157 15.66 11.02 -9.49
C GLY A 157 16.23 11.62 -8.20
N ARG A 158 15.46 12.42 -7.47
CA ARG A 158 15.90 13.15 -6.27
C ARG A 158 14.74 13.53 -5.36
N PRO A 159 14.95 13.87 -4.05
CA PRO A 159 16.28 13.85 -3.39
C PRO A 159 16.77 12.43 -3.14
N LEU A 160 18.09 12.24 -3.10
CA LEU A 160 18.73 10.96 -2.80
C LEU A 160 19.26 10.97 -1.36
N MET A 161 19.12 9.86 -0.67
CA MET A 161 19.71 9.62 0.64
C MET A 161 20.28 8.20 0.72
N THR A 162 21.41 8.07 1.41
CA THR A 162 21.94 6.77 1.83
C THR A 162 21.15 6.24 3.04
N PRO A 163 21.22 4.95 3.36
CA PRO A 163 20.63 4.39 4.57
C PRO A 163 21.13 5.06 5.85
N GLU A 164 22.42 5.39 5.91
CA GLU A 164 23.02 6.05 7.07
C GLU A 164 22.52 7.49 7.23
N GLU A 165 22.44 8.27 6.15
CA GLU A 165 21.89 9.64 6.17
C GLU A 165 20.45 9.64 6.68
N LEU A 166 19.62 8.70 6.20
CA LEU A 166 18.23 8.59 6.67
C LEU A 166 18.16 8.11 8.13
N ALA A 167 19.01 7.20 8.56
CA ALA A 167 19.05 6.76 9.96
C ALA A 167 19.48 7.89 10.92
N ASN A 168 20.34 8.79 10.49
CA ASN A 168 20.85 9.90 11.29
C ASN A 168 19.82 11.02 11.53
N VAL A 169 18.66 11.02 10.83
CA VAL A 169 17.57 11.95 11.15
C VAL A 169 16.73 11.52 12.36
N VAL A 170 16.90 10.28 12.84
CA VAL A 170 16.24 9.81 14.07
C VAL A 170 16.83 10.54 15.26
N ASP A 171 15.96 11.13 16.10
CA ASP A 171 16.35 11.90 17.29
C ASP A 171 15.73 11.32 18.58
N ALA A 172 16.02 11.95 19.72
CA ALA A 172 15.49 11.56 21.03
C ALA A 172 13.95 11.68 21.15
N LYS A 173 13.31 12.46 20.28
CA LYS A 173 11.84 12.63 20.25
C LYS A 173 11.16 11.64 19.33
N THR A 174 11.91 10.86 18.55
CA THR A 174 11.37 9.86 17.62
C THR A 174 10.92 8.62 18.40
N ALA A 175 9.64 8.32 18.34
CA ALA A 175 9.03 7.18 19.03
C ALA A 175 9.01 5.90 18.17
N CYS A 176 8.90 6.05 16.85
CA CYS A 176 8.88 4.98 15.87
C CYS A 176 9.27 5.52 14.49
N VAL A 177 9.59 4.60 13.58
CA VAL A 177 9.80 4.91 12.16
C VAL A 177 8.76 4.17 11.35
N CYS A 178 8.16 4.82 10.36
CA CYS A 178 7.23 4.20 9.43
C CYS A 178 7.65 4.45 7.99
N TYR A 179 7.91 3.39 7.24
CA TYR A 179 8.17 3.44 5.81
C TYR A 179 6.87 3.34 5.05
N PHE A 180 6.55 4.40 4.29
CA PHE A 180 5.38 4.44 3.41
C PHE A 180 5.57 5.46 2.27
N GLY A 181 4.54 5.92 1.61
CA GLY A 181 4.62 6.86 0.52
C GLY A 181 5.45 6.39 -0.69
N GLY A 182 4.98 6.46 -1.90
CA GLY A 182 5.43 5.57 -2.95
C GLY A 182 5.18 4.12 -2.50
N ASP A 183 6.22 3.31 -2.38
CA ASP A 183 6.13 2.04 -1.66
C ASP A 183 7.52 1.51 -1.26
N PRO A 184 7.73 1.08 0.00
CA PRO A 184 9.00 0.49 0.43
C PRO A 184 9.35 -0.82 -0.30
N GLY A 185 8.38 -1.49 -0.92
CA GLY A 185 8.59 -2.77 -1.62
C GLY A 185 9.56 -2.71 -2.78
N CYS A 186 9.71 -1.57 -3.44
CA CYS A 186 10.73 -1.40 -4.48
C CYS A 186 12.07 -0.83 -3.96
N ASN A 187 12.11 -0.39 -2.71
CA ASN A 187 13.30 0.13 -2.01
C ASN A 187 13.68 -0.73 -0.79
N ALA A 188 13.34 -2.02 -0.82
CA ALA A 188 13.45 -2.91 0.33
C ALA A 188 14.85 -3.00 0.92
N GLU A 189 15.91 -3.07 0.09
CA GLU A 189 17.30 -3.13 0.57
C GLU A 189 17.68 -1.86 1.33
N HIS A 190 17.31 -0.68 0.79
CA HIS A 190 17.56 0.59 1.44
C HIS A 190 16.84 0.68 2.80
N SER A 191 15.55 0.32 2.87
CA SER A 191 14.78 0.34 4.12
C SER A 191 15.32 -0.63 5.18
N LEU A 192 15.78 -1.81 4.76
CA LEU A 192 16.42 -2.80 5.63
C LEU A 192 17.76 -2.30 6.20
N SER A 193 18.62 -1.72 5.34
CA SER A 193 19.90 -1.15 5.78
C SER A 193 19.68 0.05 6.72
N THR A 194 18.75 0.94 6.41
CA THR A 194 18.37 2.05 7.29
C THR A 194 17.87 1.54 8.64
N SER A 195 17.02 0.50 8.63
CA SER A 195 16.47 -0.10 9.84
C SER A 195 17.54 -0.72 10.73
N ALA A 196 18.57 -1.34 10.14
CA ALA A 196 19.69 -1.87 10.89
C ALA A 196 20.46 -0.77 11.64
N HIS A 197 20.79 0.34 10.96
CA HIS A 197 21.44 1.50 11.61
C HIS A 197 20.58 2.09 12.74
N ILE A 198 19.26 2.21 12.51
CA ILE A 198 18.34 2.73 13.54
C ILE A 198 18.29 1.78 14.74
N HIS A 199 18.14 0.48 14.51
CA HIS A 199 18.01 -0.51 15.58
C HIS A 199 19.25 -0.60 16.45
N GLU A 200 20.44 -0.48 15.86
CA GLU A 200 21.71 -0.48 16.60
C GLU A 200 21.75 0.64 17.63
N LYS A 201 21.31 1.85 17.27
CA LYS A 201 21.41 3.05 18.11
C LYS A 201 20.20 3.33 18.99
N TRP A 202 18.98 3.13 18.47
CA TRP A 202 17.77 3.67 19.09
C TRP A 202 16.80 2.62 19.65
N LYS A 203 16.79 1.42 19.14
CA LYS A 203 15.89 0.30 19.52
C LYS A 203 14.43 0.72 19.61
N ILE A 204 13.95 1.48 18.60
CA ILE A 204 12.57 1.93 18.48
C ILE A 204 11.80 1.05 17.48
N PRO A 205 10.46 0.99 17.55
CA PRO A 205 9.63 0.26 16.61
C PRO A 205 9.82 0.73 15.17
N ILE A 206 9.94 -0.23 14.24
CA ILE A 206 10.06 -0.02 12.80
C ILE A 206 8.83 -0.61 12.13
N CYS A 207 8.07 0.25 11.46
CA CYS A 207 6.80 -0.08 10.84
C CYS A 207 6.87 0.09 9.32
N TYR A 208 6.01 -0.64 8.62
CA TYR A 208 5.81 -0.50 7.18
C TYR A 208 4.33 -0.37 6.88
N GLU A 209 3.98 0.62 6.07
CA GLU A 209 2.69 0.73 5.41
C GLU A 209 2.92 0.53 3.91
N THR A 210 2.39 -0.54 3.35
CA THR A 210 2.77 -1.02 2.01
C THR A 210 1.62 -1.61 1.23
N ASN A 211 1.73 -1.60 -0.08
CA ASN A 211 0.84 -2.37 -0.95
C ASN A 211 1.11 -3.90 -0.91
N GLY A 212 2.14 -4.32 -0.18
CA GLY A 212 2.47 -5.74 0.04
C GLY A 212 3.13 -6.46 -1.13
N ASN A 213 3.46 -5.77 -2.21
CA ASN A 213 4.02 -6.38 -3.42
C ASN A 213 5.55 -6.54 -3.35
N PHE A 214 6.04 -7.18 -2.28
CA PHE A 214 7.45 -7.51 -2.09
C PHE A 214 7.86 -8.78 -2.84
N SER A 215 9.11 -8.88 -3.24
CA SER A 215 9.70 -10.20 -3.50
C SER A 215 9.86 -10.97 -2.19
N ARG A 216 9.76 -12.29 -2.23
CA ARG A 216 9.75 -13.14 -1.02
C ARG A 216 10.98 -12.95 -0.15
N LYS A 217 12.16 -12.86 -0.75
CA LYS A 217 13.43 -12.66 -0.03
C LYS A 217 13.46 -11.40 0.84
N TYR A 218 12.86 -10.31 0.36
CA TYR A 218 12.79 -9.06 1.11
C TYR A 218 11.67 -9.08 2.14
N LEU A 219 10.54 -9.70 1.82
CA LEU A 219 9.42 -9.83 2.74
C LEU A 219 9.84 -10.50 4.04
N GLU A 220 10.60 -11.59 3.97
CA GLU A 220 11.05 -12.33 5.15
C GLU A 220 12.00 -11.51 6.02
N ARG A 221 12.98 -10.83 5.42
CA ARG A 221 13.89 -9.92 6.12
C ARG A 221 13.15 -8.74 6.78
N ILE A 222 12.19 -8.15 6.07
CA ILE A 222 11.36 -7.06 6.61
C ILE A 222 10.50 -7.57 7.77
N ALA A 223 9.88 -8.74 7.62
CA ALA A 223 9.13 -9.36 8.70
C ALA A 223 9.98 -9.53 9.94
N GLU A 224 11.20 -10.03 9.81
CA GLU A 224 12.15 -10.19 10.93
C GLU A 224 12.45 -8.85 11.61
N VAL A 225 12.78 -7.80 10.86
CA VAL A 225 13.04 -6.45 11.41
C VAL A 225 11.84 -5.91 12.18
N VAL A 226 10.64 -5.99 11.60
CA VAL A 226 9.40 -5.54 12.24
C VAL A 226 9.12 -6.34 13.51
N LEU A 227 9.39 -7.65 13.48
CA LEU A 227 9.25 -8.56 14.60
C LEU A 227 10.18 -8.18 15.76
N GLN A 228 11.45 -8.01 15.48
CA GLN A 228 12.48 -7.72 16.50
C GLN A 228 12.30 -6.33 17.12
N SER A 229 11.80 -5.38 16.33
CA SER A 229 11.59 -3.99 16.77
C SER A 229 10.23 -3.73 17.42
N HIS A 230 9.34 -4.71 17.54
CA HIS A 230 7.95 -4.56 17.99
C HIS A 230 7.12 -3.58 17.12
N GLY A 231 7.45 -3.46 15.85
CA GLY A 231 6.71 -2.67 14.88
C GLY A 231 5.47 -3.37 14.32
N THR A 232 4.82 -2.72 13.36
CA THR A 232 3.69 -3.27 12.61
C THR A 232 3.95 -3.27 11.11
N LEU A 233 3.42 -4.26 10.42
CA LEU A 233 3.46 -4.37 8.96
C LEU A 233 2.02 -4.29 8.44
N LYS A 234 1.64 -3.11 7.95
CA LYS A 234 0.31 -2.87 7.40
C LYS A 234 0.28 -3.11 5.90
N PHE A 235 -0.65 -3.95 5.46
CA PHE A 235 -0.92 -4.23 4.05
C PHE A 235 -2.18 -3.53 3.56
N ASP A 236 -2.07 -2.79 2.47
CA ASP A 236 -3.20 -2.27 1.73
C ASP A 236 -3.78 -3.36 0.81
N LEU A 237 -4.85 -4.01 1.22
CA LEU A 237 -5.59 -4.95 0.41
C LEU A 237 -6.58 -4.20 -0.49
N LYS A 238 -6.12 -3.83 -1.69
CA LYS A 238 -6.82 -2.90 -2.57
C LYS A 238 -8.01 -3.51 -3.32
N ALA A 239 -7.97 -4.80 -3.61
CA ALA A 239 -9.07 -5.65 -4.06
C ALA A 239 -8.65 -7.13 -3.97
N PHE A 240 -9.61 -8.02 -3.77
CA PHE A 240 -9.42 -9.47 -3.84
C PHE A 240 -9.60 -9.98 -5.28
N ASN A 241 -10.61 -9.46 -6.00
CA ASN A 241 -10.79 -9.80 -7.40
C ASN A 241 -9.60 -9.34 -8.23
N SER A 242 -8.98 -10.26 -8.96
CA SER A 242 -7.73 -10.00 -9.71
C SER A 242 -7.90 -9.00 -10.84
N ASN A 243 -9.04 -9.01 -11.53
CA ASN A 243 -9.33 -8.09 -12.62
C ASN A 243 -9.55 -6.67 -12.07
N LEU A 244 -10.36 -6.54 -11.03
CA LEU A 244 -10.60 -5.25 -10.37
C LEU A 244 -9.30 -4.68 -9.79
N TYR A 245 -8.49 -5.51 -9.14
CA TYR A 245 -7.19 -5.07 -8.64
C TYR A 245 -6.30 -4.53 -9.76
N LEU A 246 -6.24 -5.27 -10.88
CA LEU A 246 -5.45 -4.89 -12.05
C LEU A 246 -5.95 -3.58 -12.67
N ALA A 247 -7.28 -3.41 -12.79
CA ALA A 247 -7.88 -2.18 -13.29
C ALA A 247 -7.62 -0.96 -12.39
N LEU A 248 -7.56 -1.15 -11.08
CA LEU A 248 -7.32 -0.07 -10.11
C LEU A 248 -5.86 0.31 -9.92
N THR A 249 -4.93 -0.65 -10.14
CA THR A 249 -3.51 -0.50 -9.74
C THR A 249 -2.50 -0.71 -10.86
N GLY A 250 -2.91 -1.21 -12.02
CA GLY A 250 -2.03 -1.54 -13.14
C GLY A 250 -1.13 -2.76 -12.93
N VAL A 251 -1.25 -3.47 -11.79
CA VAL A 251 -0.41 -4.63 -11.43
C VAL A 251 -1.24 -5.78 -10.87
N SER A 252 -0.66 -6.98 -10.78
CA SER A 252 -1.34 -8.17 -10.24
C SER A 252 -1.33 -8.21 -8.71
N ASN A 253 -2.42 -8.70 -8.09
CA ASN A 253 -2.52 -8.93 -6.65
C ASN A 253 -1.98 -10.30 -6.20
N LYS A 254 -1.57 -11.19 -7.09
CA LYS A 254 -1.16 -12.57 -6.75
C LYS A 254 -0.06 -12.62 -5.68
N THR A 255 0.99 -11.82 -5.87
CA THR A 255 2.08 -11.72 -4.90
C THR A 255 1.62 -11.11 -3.59
N VAL A 256 0.79 -10.07 -3.63
CA VAL A 256 0.24 -9.41 -2.44
C VAL A 256 -0.53 -10.39 -1.55
N LEU A 257 -1.49 -11.11 -2.13
CA LEU A 257 -2.29 -12.10 -1.40
C LEU A 257 -1.44 -13.27 -0.88
N SER A 258 -0.47 -13.74 -1.67
CA SER A 258 0.49 -14.77 -1.23
C SER A 258 1.35 -14.30 -0.06
N ASN A 259 1.83 -13.07 -0.11
CA ASN A 259 2.65 -12.45 0.93
C ASN A 259 1.85 -12.25 2.22
N PHE A 260 0.63 -11.73 2.12
CA PHE A 260 -0.26 -11.57 3.27
C PHE A 260 -0.52 -12.91 3.99
N ARG A 261 -0.89 -13.95 3.23
CA ARG A 261 -1.11 -15.30 3.77
C ARG A 261 0.14 -15.89 4.43
N HIS A 262 1.31 -15.61 3.89
CA HIS A 262 2.58 -16.05 4.48
C HIS A 262 2.85 -15.35 5.82
N LEU A 263 2.69 -14.03 5.87
CA LEU A 263 2.90 -13.24 7.09
C LEU A 263 1.89 -13.58 8.19
N ALA A 264 0.64 -13.86 7.85
CA ALA A 264 -0.37 -14.30 8.79
C ALA A 264 0.05 -15.58 9.55
N LYS A 265 0.74 -16.50 8.87
CA LYS A 265 1.28 -17.72 9.51
C LYS A 265 2.42 -17.41 10.48
N ILE A 266 3.28 -16.44 10.14
CA ILE A 266 4.38 -16.01 11.00
C ILE A 266 3.84 -15.28 12.24
N GLY A 267 2.79 -14.47 12.08
CA GLY A 267 2.22 -13.62 13.11
C GLY A 267 1.52 -14.36 14.27
N ARG A 268 1.12 -15.62 14.09
CA ARG A 268 0.28 -16.36 15.05
C ARG A 268 0.89 -16.60 16.45
N ALA A 269 2.20 -16.53 16.60
CA ALA A 269 2.90 -16.87 17.84
C ALA A 269 3.32 -15.64 18.68
N ARG A 270 2.57 -14.52 18.67
CA ARG A 270 3.09 -13.25 19.17
C ARG A 270 2.27 -12.62 20.28
N GLU A 271 2.98 -11.86 21.12
CA GLU A 271 2.39 -11.02 22.17
C GLU A 271 1.81 -9.69 21.63
N HIS A 272 2.28 -9.23 20.46
CA HIS A 272 1.90 -7.92 19.88
C HIS A 272 1.40 -8.08 18.46
N GLU A 273 0.48 -7.19 18.06
CA GLU A 273 -0.04 -7.15 16.71
C GLU A 273 1.07 -6.79 15.70
N PHE A 274 1.28 -7.68 14.74
CA PHE A 274 2.33 -7.55 13.73
C PHE A 274 1.79 -7.18 12.37
N LEU A 275 0.84 -7.99 11.87
CA LEU A 275 0.21 -7.81 10.59
C LEU A 275 -1.10 -7.07 10.76
N VAL A 276 -1.29 -6.04 9.96
CA VAL A 276 -2.52 -5.23 9.92
C VAL A 276 -3.02 -5.18 8.49
N ALA A 277 -4.31 -5.39 8.28
CA ALA A 277 -4.96 -5.20 7.00
C ALA A 277 -5.60 -3.81 6.92
N SER A 278 -5.48 -3.13 5.78
CA SER A 278 -6.29 -1.95 5.49
C SER A 278 -7.03 -2.12 4.16
N ILE A 279 -8.26 -1.62 4.11
CA ILE A 279 -9.16 -1.66 2.96
C ILE A 279 -9.66 -0.25 2.71
N LEU A 280 -9.29 0.34 1.58
CA LEU A 280 -9.79 1.65 1.16
C LEU A 280 -11.14 1.47 0.44
N LEU A 281 -12.20 2.03 1.00
CA LEU A 281 -13.56 1.92 0.51
C LEU A 281 -13.81 2.93 -0.63
N VAL A 282 -13.41 2.55 -1.84
CA VAL A 282 -13.55 3.40 -3.05
C VAL A 282 -14.97 3.28 -3.62
N PRO A 283 -15.78 4.37 -3.63
CA PRO A 283 -17.14 4.32 -4.14
C PRO A 283 -17.23 3.80 -5.57
N GLY A 284 -18.15 2.86 -5.81
CA GLY A 284 -18.35 2.20 -7.09
C GLY A 284 -17.38 1.07 -7.43
N TYR A 285 -16.35 0.82 -6.58
CA TYR A 285 -15.32 -0.20 -6.80
C TYR A 285 -15.16 -1.16 -5.62
N ILE A 286 -14.97 -0.63 -4.43
CA ILE A 286 -14.77 -1.43 -3.20
C ILE A 286 -16.00 -1.23 -2.31
N GLY A 287 -17.10 -1.83 -2.73
CA GLY A 287 -18.38 -1.87 -2.02
C GLY A 287 -18.53 -3.11 -1.15
N ILE A 288 -19.76 -3.44 -0.80
CA ILE A 288 -20.13 -4.55 0.07
C ILE A 288 -19.58 -5.88 -0.43
N SER A 289 -19.83 -6.20 -1.70
CA SER A 289 -19.45 -7.50 -2.29
C SER A 289 -17.93 -7.71 -2.32
N GLU A 290 -17.17 -6.68 -2.67
CA GLU A 290 -15.71 -6.80 -2.74
C GLU A 290 -15.08 -6.77 -1.34
N THR A 291 -15.59 -5.94 -0.44
CA THR A 291 -15.19 -5.94 0.97
C THR A 291 -15.42 -7.32 1.60
N LYS A 292 -16.56 -7.97 1.30
CA LYS A 292 -16.83 -9.33 1.75
C LYS A 292 -15.75 -10.32 1.31
N ARG A 293 -15.33 -10.27 0.05
CA ARG A 293 -14.28 -11.15 -0.48
C ARG A 293 -12.93 -10.91 0.21
N ILE A 294 -12.56 -9.64 0.43
CA ILE A 294 -11.32 -9.28 1.13
C ILE A 294 -11.39 -9.76 2.59
N CYS A 295 -12.49 -9.50 3.30
CA CYS A 295 -12.65 -9.89 4.70
C CYS A 295 -12.66 -11.41 4.89
N ARG A 296 -13.31 -12.15 4.00
CA ARG A 296 -13.27 -13.61 3.98
C ARG A 296 -11.83 -14.12 3.82
N PHE A 297 -11.07 -13.55 2.88
CA PHE A 297 -9.65 -13.89 2.69
C PHE A 297 -8.82 -13.61 3.95
N ILE A 298 -9.05 -12.50 4.64
CA ILE A 298 -8.36 -12.19 5.91
C ILE A 298 -8.76 -13.21 6.98
N ALA A 299 -10.05 -13.50 7.12
CA ALA A 299 -10.57 -14.46 8.10
C ALA A 299 -10.04 -15.89 7.87
N GLU A 300 -9.91 -16.32 6.61
CA GLU A 300 -9.25 -17.59 6.26
C GLU A 300 -7.77 -17.62 6.68
N CYS A 301 -7.12 -16.48 6.73
CA CYS A 301 -5.76 -16.37 7.25
C CYS A 301 -5.74 -16.40 8.78
N ASP A 302 -6.43 -15.45 9.42
CA ASP A 302 -6.62 -15.35 10.87
C ASP A 302 -7.67 -14.29 11.19
N VAL A 303 -8.74 -14.68 11.92
CA VAL A 303 -9.86 -13.77 12.30
C VAL A 303 -9.44 -12.65 13.25
N THR A 304 -8.30 -12.79 13.91
CA THR A 304 -7.78 -11.82 14.89
C THR A 304 -6.97 -10.70 14.26
N ILE A 305 -6.59 -10.80 12.97
CA ILE A 305 -5.82 -9.77 12.28
C ILE A 305 -6.57 -8.43 12.32
N PRO A 306 -5.98 -7.38 12.93
CA PRO A 306 -6.59 -6.07 12.94
C PRO A 306 -6.85 -5.57 11.52
N THR A 307 -8.08 -5.14 11.26
CA THR A 307 -8.52 -4.70 9.95
C THR A 307 -9.10 -3.30 10.02
N VAL A 308 -8.56 -2.38 9.22
CA VAL A 308 -8.99 -0.99 9.16
C VAL A 308 -9.69 -0.72 7.84
N LEU A 309 -10.95 -0.25 7.93
CA LEU A 309 -11.70 0.25 6.79
C LEU A 309 -11.44 1.76 6.67
N LEU A 310 -10.91 2.20 5.54
CA LEU A 310 -10.54 3.60 5.31
C LEU A 310 -11.52 4.28 4.35
N GLY A 311 -11.95 5.48 4.71
CA GLY A 311 -12.71 6.34 3.81
C GLY A 311 -11.82 6.85 2.67
N PHE A 312 -12.33 6.75 1.45
CA PHE A 312 -11.72 7.32 0.26
C PHE A 312 -11.99 8.84 0.20
N TYR A 313 -10.98 9.58 -0.22
CA TYR A 313 -11.08 10.98 -0.60
C TYR A 313 -10.71 11.14 -2.09
N PRO A 314 -11.49 11.90 -2.91
CA PRO A 314 -11.19 12.13 -4.31
C PRO A 314 -9.77 12.64 -4.54
N HIS A 315 -8.97 11.88 -5.28
CA HIS A 315 -7.57 12.25 -5.54
C HIS A 315 -7.05 11.62 -6.84
N ASN A 316 -5.90 12.12 -7.32
CA ASN A 316 -5.20 11.65 -8.52
C ASN A 316 -6.15 11.66 -9.75
N TYR A 317 -6.43 10.51 -10.33
CA TYR A 317 -7.27 10.36 -11.52
C TYR A 317 -8.75 10.04 -11.20
N MET A 318 -9.11 9.93 -9.93
CA MET A 318 -10.49 9.64 -9.49
C MET A 318 -11.11 10.82 -8.72
N LEU A 319 -10.90 12.05 -9.23
CA LEU A 319 -11.44 13.28 -8.66
C LEU A 319 -12.96 13.41 -8.80
N ASP A 320 -13.54 12.64 -9.71
CA ASP A 320 -14.96 12.66 -10.05
C ASP A 320 -15.83 11.69 -9.24
N LEU A 321 -15.23 10.98 -8.30
CA LEU A 321 -15.97 10.14 -7.33
C LEU A 321 -16.28 10.92 -6.06
N PRO A 322 -17.42 10.62 -5.37
CA PRO A 322 -17.69 11.18 -4.06
C PRO A 322 -16.73 10.60 -3.01
N ARG A 323 -16.65 11.25 -1.84
CA ARG A 323 -16.02 10.65 -0.66
C ARG A 323 -16.81 9.43 -0.21
N THR A 324 -16.15 8.48 0.46
CA THR A 324 -16.86 7.36 1.10
C THR A 324 -17.94 7.89 2.04
N SER A 325 -19.18 7.41 1.88
CA SER A 325 -20.28 7.78 2.77
C SER A 325 -20.17 7.02 4.11
N ARG A 326 -20.82 7.58 5.13
CA ARG A 326 -20.93 6.91 6.43
C ARG A 326 -21.66 5.58 6.30
N ASN A 327 -22.74 5.56 5.52
CA ASN A 327 -23.50 4.33 5.24
C ASN A 327 -22.58 3.26 4.61
N HIS A 328 -21.82 3.60 3.57
CA HIS A 328 -20.86 2.70 2.94
C HIS A 328 -19.88 2.10 3.95
N ALA A 329 -19.26 2.93 4.78
CA ALA A 329 -18.28 2.47 5.77
C ALA A 329 -18.93 1.56 6.84
N HIS A 330 -20.14 1.86 7.29
CA HIS A 330 -20.85 1.06 8.29
C HIS A 330 -21.34 -0.28 7.73
N GLU A 331 -21.88 -0.31 6.49
CA GLU A 331 -22.29 -1.56 5.85
C GLU A 331 -21.08 -2.48 5.61
N CYS A 332 -19.94 -1.93 5.14
CA CYS A 332 -18.72 -2.70 4.99
C CYS A 332 -18.17 -3.22 6.33
N ARG A 333 -18.33 -2.47 7.42
CA ARG A 333 -17.98 -2.94 8.77
C ARG A 333 -18.83 -4.12 9.20
N LYS A 334 -20.16 -4.05 9.03
CA LYS A 334 -21.06 -5.17 9.33
C LYS A 334 -20.67 -6.43 8.56
N VAL A 335 -20.29 -6.26 7.29
CA VAL A 335 -19.84 -7.37 6.45
C VAL A 335 -18.52 -7.97 6.98
N ALA A 336 -17.57 -7.14 7.39
CA ALA A 336 -16.31 -7.61 7.97
C ALA A 336 -16.53 -8.42 9.26
N GLU A 337 -17.40 -7.94 10.15
CA GLU A 337 -17.80 -8.63 11.38
C GLU A 337 -18.57 -9.93 11.08
N ALA A 338 -19.44 -9.94 10.06
CA ALA A 338 -20.17 -11.13 9.63
C ALA A 338 -19.28 -12.22 9.00
N GLU A 339 -18.15 -11.85 8.37
CA GLU A 339 -17.13 -12.80 7.91
C GLU A 339 -16.22 -13.30 9.04
N GLY A 340 -16.47 -12.90 10.30
CA GLY A 340 -15.82 -13.40 11.50
C GLY A 340 -14.65 -12.58 12.00
N LEU A 341 -14.32 -11.42 11.40
CA LEU A 341 -13.23 -10.58 11.88
C LEU A 341 -13.59 -9.93 13.22
N VAL A 342 -12.73 -10.10 14.24
CA VAL A 342 -13.01 -9.66 15.61
C VAL A 342 -12.40 -8.28 15.92
N ASN A 343 -11.42 -7.82 15.15
CA ASN A 343 -10.72 -6.56 15.34
C ASN A 343 -10.92 -5.63 14.13
N VAL A 344 -12.11 -5.03 14.01
CA VAL A 344 -12.45 -4.15 12.86
C VAL A 344 -12.64 -2.72 13.33
N ARG A 345 -11.94 -1.76 12.68
CA ARG A 345 -12.08 -0.32 12.94
C ARG A 345 -12.38 0.44 11.64
N ILE A 346 -13.25 1.44 11.71
CA ILE A 346 -13.34 2.47 10.67
C ILE A 346 -12.32 3.55 11.04
N GLY A 347 -11.30 3.73 10.19
CA GLY A 347 -10.33 4.81 10.31
C GLY A 347 -10.81 6.08 9.61
N ASN A 348 -10.04 7.19 9.78
CA ASN A 348 -10.26 8.49 9.13
C ASN A 348 -11.73 8.96 9.07
N ILE A 349 -12.50 8.75 10.15
CA ILE A 349 -13.95 9.01 10.24
C ILE A 349 -14.31 10.45 9.83
N GLY A 350 -13.42 11.42 10.08
CA GLY A 350 -13.60 12.82 9.69
C GLY A 350 -13.68 13.06 8.17
N LEU A 351 -13.23 12.12 7.35
CA LEU A 351 -13.33 12.19 5.89
C LEU A 351 -14.66 11.67 5.33
N LEU A 352 -15.43 10.91 6.12
CA LEU A 352 -16.68 10.32 5.65
C LEU A 352 -17.73 11.39 5.35
N SER A 353 -18.46 11.21 4.23
CA SER A 353 -19.54 12.10 3.82
C SER A 353 -20.92 11.63 4.32
N GLN A 354 -21.89 12.54 4.25
CA GLN A 354 -23.31 12.22 4.48
C GLN A 354 -24.04 11.89 3.15
N GLU A 355 -23.30 11.94 2.04
CA GLU A 355 -23.84 11.69 0.72
C GLU A 355 -24.24 10.22 0.57
N GLU A 356 -25.43 9.98 0.01
CA GLU A 356 -25.93 8.63 -0.22
C GLU A 356 -25.72 8.23 -1.68
N TYR A 357 -25.28 7.01 -1.90
CA TYR A 357 -25.10 6.38 -3.21
C TYR A 357 -25.18 4.86 -3.07
N ASN A 358 -25.31 4.16 -4.19
CA ASN A 358 -25.28 2.71 -4.19
C ASN A 358 -23.90 2.19 -3.75
N VAL A 359 -23.89 1.35 -2.72
CA VAL A 359 -22.66 0.82 -2.08
C VAL A 359 -22.24 -0.57 -2.58
N GLU A 360 -22.89 -1.07 -3.65
CA GLU A 360 -22.51 -2.31 -4.33
C GLU A 360 -21.52 -2.10 -5.47
#